data_44bf47ef7a13c3ac2aba05e591494358
#
_entry.id   44bf47ef7a13c3ac2aba05e591494358
#
_cell.length_a   1.000
_cell.length_b   1.000
_cell.length_c   1.000
_cell.angle_alpha   90.00
_cell.angle_beta   90.00
_cell.angle_gamma   90.00
#
_symmetry.space_group_name_H-M   'P 1'
#
loop_
_entity.id
_entity.type
_entity.pdbx_description
1 polymer ?
#
loop_
_entity_poly.entity_id
_entity_poly.type
_entity_poly.pdbx_seq_one_letter_code
_entity_poly.pdbx_strand_id
1 'polypeptide(L)'
;MCESQARTNESVLSEDILYLSVRELGERIRGGKLSPVELAESFLTRSEALGPKLNAYATITRELALQQAHAAQKEIAAGHYRGPLHGLPYAAKDLVAVAGYPTTWGARPLAKQSFEYNATVIEKLNRAGAVLIGKAAMIELAGGLGYSAGDASLTGPCKNPWNTNYWTCGSSSGSGAIVAAALAPWAIGSDTRGSILCPTSWCGISGMRPSFGRVSRRGAMAIAWTMDKLGPMARTADDCGLVLSVLAGHDPLDFNSLPPGVSDFAYSPATAESAKPLRIGRLTNVWNQQVAGLESAVDAALKVLEKHGATITDVEMPDGPYEEAAELTILMESASAFDELIVSGRCAELIDPVGQINGYASQEFSVGDYLQVQRVRTFLQAQVDKLFERFDVLATAGESSAAAPLNAPPEEDSAGPIERRAPDGVSSLCGLPAISVPCGLSKEKLPFGVQFVGRALDDHAVIAAARLFQSHSDWHKMRPPIS
;
A
#
# COMPACT_ATOMS: atom_id res chain seq x y z
N MET A 1 45.46 14.10 27.46
CA MET A 1 45.43 13.93 25.99
C MET A 1 44.47 12.80 25.70
N CYS A 2 43.28 13.17 25.34
CA CYS A 2 42.21 12.21 24.98
C CYS A 2 42.11 12.24 23.45
N GLU A 3 42.64 11.22 22.80
CA GLU A 3 42.51 11.06 21.36
C GLU A 3 41.05 10.81 21.02
N SER A 4 40.44 11.76 20.35
CA SER A 4 39.18 11.57 19.66
C SER A 4 39.42 10.63 18.46
N GLN A 5 39.08 9.35 18.60
CA GLN A 5 39.03 8.46 17.47
C GLN A 5 38.01 9.03 16.48
N ALA A 6 38.54 9.50 15.36
CA ALA A 6 37.77 9.85 14.20
C ALA A 6 36.95 8.61 13.77
N ARG A 7 35.61 8.74 13.76
CA ARG A 7 34.72 7.76 13.10
C ARG A 7 35.15 7.71 11.64
N THR A 8 35.68 6.57 11.24
CA THR A 8 35.97 6.26 9.83
C THR A 8 34.71 6.50 9.02
N ASN A 9 34.84 7.24 7.93
CA ASN A 9 33.82 7.42 6.89
C ASN A 9 33.40 6.02 6.39
N GLU A 10 32.36 5.43 6.98
CA GLU A 10 31.70 4.28 6.39
C GLU A 10 31.05 4.77 5.07
N SER A 11 31.36 4.11 3.97
CA SER A 11 30.95 4.51 2.63
C SER A 11 29.43 4.37 2.51
N VAL A 12 28.72 5.49 2.57
CA VAL A 12 27.30 5.53 2.23
C VAL A 12 27.17 5.11 0.75
N LEU A 13 26.34 4.11 0.49
CA LEU A 13 26.08 3.63 -0.88
C LEU A 13 25.56 4.77 -1.76
N SER A 14 25.91 4.74 -3.03
CA SER A 14 25.42 5.73 -3.99
C SER A 14 23.87 5.68 -4.08
N GLU A 15 23.28 6.82 -4.34
CA GLU A 15 21.82 6.95 -4.49
C GLU A 15 21.27 5.97 -5.55
N ASP A 16 22.04 5.70 -6.61
CA ASP A 16 21.64 4.74 -7.65
C ASP A 16 21.41 3.33 -7.10
N ILE A 17 22.16 2.92 -6.07
CA ILE A 17 21.96 1.61 -5.42
C ILE A 17 20.66 1.62 -4.60
N LEU A 18 20.36 2.72 -3.90
CA LEU A 18 19.15 2.83 -3.08
C LEU A 18 17.86 2.86 -3.94
N TYR A 19 17.97 3.23 -5.22
CA TYR A 19 16.86 3.21 -6.17
C TYR A 19 16.74 1.90 -6.98
N LEU A 20 17.57 0.90 -6.74
CA LEU A 20 17.41 -0.43 -7.37
C LEU A 20 16.12 -1.12 -6.88
N SER A 21 15.60 -2.01 -7.70
CA SER A 21 14.47 -2.87 -7.36
C SER A 21 14.83 -3.86 -6.24
N VAL A 22 13.82 -4.39 -5.56
CA VAL A 22 13.97 -5.45 -4.54
C VAL A 22 14.72 -6.65 -5.13
N ARG A 23 14.36 -7.01 -6.36
CA ARG A 23 15.03 -8.12 -7.09
C ARG A 23 16.52 -7.85 -7.30
N GLU A 24 16.87 -6.69 -7.86
CA GLU A 24 18.26 -6.34 -8.15
C GLU A 24 19.11 -6.26 -6.89
N LEU A 25 18.57 -5.70 -5.80
CA LEU A 25 19.24 -5.68 -4.49
C LEU A 25 19.46 -7.10 -3.95
N GLY A 26 18.41 -7.95 -4.00
CA GLY A 26 18.48 -9.35 -3.55
C GLY A 26 19.50 -10.19 -4.35
N GLU A 27 19.57 -10.00 -5.67
CA GLU A 27 20.57 -10.66 -6.52
C GLU A 27 22.00 -10.22 -6.19
N ARG A 28 22.22 -8.93 -5.91
CA ARG A 28 23.54 -8.41 -5.48
C ARG A 28 23.95 -8.96 -4.13
N ILE A 29 23.03 -9.04 -3.16
CA ILE A 29 23.28 -9.65 -1.85
C ILE A 29 23.61 -11.12 -2.01
N ARG A 30 22.78 -11.87 -2.72
CA ARG A 30 23.00 -13.31 -3.00
C ARG A 30 24.34 -13.57 -3.68
N GLY A 31 24.73 -12.69 -4.59
CA GLY A 31 26.02 -12.77 -5.32
C GLY A 31 27.22 -12.22 -4.55
N GLY A 32 27.07 -11.82 -3.29
CA GLY A 32 28.16 -11.26 -2.47
C GLY A 32 28.68 -9.89 -2.94
N LYS A 33 27.92 -9.21 -3.80
CA LYS A 33 28.28 -7.87 -4.34
C LYS A 33 27.76 -6.70 -3.51
N LEU A 34 26.93 -6.98 -2.51
CA LEU A 34 26.32 -6.00 -1.63
C LEU A 34 26.15 -6.63 -0.25
N SER A 35 26.60 -5.93 0.80
CA SER A 35 26.42 -6.34 2.19
C SER A 35 25.03 -5.97 2.71
N PRO A 36 24.28 -6.88 3.37
CA PRO A 36 23.05 -6.51 4.10
C PRO A 36 23.25 -5.40 5.12
N VAL A 37 24.41 -5.39 5.81
CA VAL A 37 24.72 -4.37 6.83
C VAL A 37 24.95 -3.01 6.18
N GLU A 38 25.78 -2.94 5.15
CA GLU A 38 26.03 -1.71 4.40
C GLU A 38 24.76 -1.14 3.78
N LEU A 39 23.88 -2.02 3.24
CA LEU A 39 22.60 -1.62 2.69
C LEU A 39 21.66 -1.07 3.76
N ALA A 40 21.54 -1.75 4.91
CA ALA A 40 20.71 -1.31 6.02
C ALA A 40 21.18 0.04 6.59
N GLU A 41 22.48 0.21 6.82
CA GLU A 41 23.08 1.47 7.27
C GLU A 41 22.79 2.62 6.30
N SER A 42 22.92 2.39 5.00
CA SER A 42 22.69 3.44 4.00
C SER A 42 21.21 3.87 3.97
N PHE A 43 20.26 2.93 4.05
CA PHE A 43 18.83 3.26 4.14
C PHE A 43 18.48 3.93 5.48
N LEU A 44 19.05 3.50 6.60
CA LEU A 44 18.85 4.12 7.91
C LEU A 44 19.36 5.57 7.92
N THR A 45 20.57 5.81 7.43
CA THR A 45 21.15 7.15 7.32
C THR A 45 20.28 8.08 6.48
N ARG A 46 19.81 7.61 5.32
CA ARG A 46 18.89 8.38 4.47
C ARG A 46 17.55 8.61 5.15
N SER A 47 17.01 7.60 5.84
CA SER A 47 15.74 7.70 6.58
C SER A 47 15.82 8.70 7.73
N GLU A 48 16.91 8.75 8.45
CA GLU A 48 17.14 9.72 9.53
C GLU A 48 17.29 11.15 9.00
N ALA A 49 17.87 11.32 7.81
CA ALA A 49 18.06 12.63 7.19
C ALA A 49 16.80 13.19 6.54
N LEU A 50 16.04 12.37 5.80
CA LEU A 50 14.89 12.79 5.01
C LEU A 50 13.54 12.42 5.63
N GLY A 51 13.45 11.35 6.42
CA GLY A 51 12.23 10.89 7.05
C GLY A 51 11.50 11.99 7.84
N PRO A 52 12.18 12.76 8.70
CA PRO A 52 11.57 13.89 9.42
C PRO A 52 11.10 15.03 8.51
N LYS A 53 11.78 15.29 7.39
CA LYS A 53 11.36 16.32 6.41
C LYS A 53 10.02 15.95 5.75
N LEU A 54 9.77 14.64 5.60
CA LEU A 54 8.57 14.08 4.97
C LEU A 54 7.49 13.66 5.96
N ASN A 55 7.75 13.62 7.26
CA ASN A 55 6.90 12.97 8.26
C ASN A 55 6.60 11.50 7.88
N ALA A 56 7.59 10.78 7.35
CA ALA A 56 7.39 9.47 6.73
C ALA A 56 7.38 8.30 7.72
N TYR A 57 7.99 8.45 8.90
CA TYR A 57 8.09 7.41 9.92
C TYR A 57 7.43 7.83 11.23
N ALA A 58 6.71 6.89 11.85
CA ALA A 58 6.31 6.98 13.25
C ALA A 58 7.48 6.57 14.16
N THR A 59 8.27 5.56 13.75
CA THR A 59 9.43 5.06 14.50
C THR A 59 10.47 4.48 13.55
N ILE A 60 11.74 4.85 13.70
CA ILE A 60 12.88 4.18 13.04
C ILE A 60 13.41 3.11 14.00
N THR A 61 13.65 1.89 13.50
CA THR A 61 14.03 0.72 14.31
C THR A 61 15.51 0.37 14.11
N ARG A 62 16.41 1.36 14.21
CA ARG A 62 17.84 1.25 13.88
C ARG A 62 18.52 0.03 14.52
N GLU A 63 18.36 -0.16 15.82
CA GLU A 63 19.03 -1.24 16.56
C GLU A 63 18.57 -2.61 16.08
N LEU A 64 17.26 -2.82 15.91
CA LEU A 64 16.68 -4.04 15.38
C LEU A 64 17.15 -4.28 13.94
N ALA A 65 17.15 -3.24 13.11
CA ALA A 65 17.58 -3.33 11.72
C ALA A 65 19.02 -3.81 11.59
N LEU A 66 19.93 -3.23 12.36
CA LEU A 66 21.34 -3.63 12.36
C LEU A 66 21.54 -5.04 12.90
N GLN A 67 20.83 -5.39 13.96
CA GLN A 67 20.84 -6.77 14.48
C GLN A 67 20.42 -7.78 13.41
N GLN A 68 19.29 -7.51 12.73
CA GLN A 68 18.78 -8.36 11.65
C GLN A 68 19.74 -8.40 10.45
N ALA A 69 20.30 -7.26 10.05
CA ALA A 69 21.26 -7.17 8.94
C ALA A 69 22.54 -7.97 9.21
N HIS A 70 23.10 -7.86 10.42
CA HIS A 70 24.27 -8.65 10.82
C HIS A 70 23.98 -10.16 10.84
N ALA A 71 22.78 -10.55 11.32
CA ALA A 71 22.36 -11.95 11.31
C ALA A 71 22.25 -12.47 9.87
N ALA A 72 21.58 -11.71 8.98
CA ALA A 72 21.45 -12.06 7.57
C ALA A 72 22.81 -12.17 6.87
N GLN A 73 23.71 -11.22 7.11
CA GLN A 73 25.08 -11.25 6.54
C GLN A 73 25.85 -12.51 6.97
N LYS A 74 25.79 -12.86 8.26
CA LYS A 74 26.43 -14.06 8.80
C LYS A 74 25.89 -15.34 8.17
N GLU A 75 24.57 -15.46 8.04
CA GLU A 75 23.91 -16.62 7.45
C GLU A 75 24.25 -16.77 5.97
N ILE A 76 24.18 -15.68 5.21
CA ILE A 76 24.51 -15.68 3.77
C ILE A 76 25.98 -16.07 3.55
N ALA A 77 26.90 -15.52 4.35
CA ALA A 77 28.33 -15.89 4.29
C ALA A 77 28.58 -17.36 4.62
N ALA A 78 27.73 -17.97 5.46
CA ALA A 78 27.76 -19.41 5.76
C ALA A 78 27.04 -20.28 4.71
N GLY A 79 26.54 -19.71 3.62
CA GLY A 79 25.81 -20.41 2.56
C GLY A 79 24.32 -20.64 2.83
N HIS A 80 23.78 -20.11 3.92
CA HIS A 80 22.37 -20.23 4.29
C HIS A 80 21.56 -19.05 3.75
N TYR A 81 21.14 -19.14 2.48
CA TYR A 81 20.32 -18.12 1.84
C TYR A 81 18.83 -18.49 1.94
N ARG A 82 18.03 -17.67 2.65
CA ARG A 82 16.61 -17.93 2.97
C ARG A 82 15.66 -17.61 1.83
N GLY A 83 16.08 -16.84 0.83
CA GLY A 83 15.26 -16.45 -0.30
C GLY A 83 15.40 -14.98 -0.70
N PRO A 84 14.58 -14.49 -1.64
CA PRO A 84 14.81 -13.22 -2.33
C PRO A 84 14.75 -11.98 -1.44
N LEU A 85 14.13 -12.04 -0.25
CA LEU A 85 14.07 -10.92 0.71
C LEU A 85 15.15 -11.00 1.80
N HIS A 86 16.04 -11.99 1.78
CA HIS A 86 17.07 -12.18 2.80
C HIS A 86 18.08 -11.04 2.82
N GLY A 87 18.13 -10.32 3.96
CA GLY A 87 19.02 -9.17 4.16
C GLY A 87 18.50 -7.86 3.57
N LEU A 88 17.28 -7.84 3.00
CA LEU A 88 16.72 -6.64 2.39
C LEU A 88 15.94 -5.79 3.40
N PRO A 89 16.20 -4.47 3.47
CA PRO A 89 15.47 -3.53 4.31
C PRO A 89 14.01 -3.35 3.86
N TYR A 90 13.12 -3.08 4.83
CA TYR A 90 11.73 -2.70 4.56
C TYR A 90 11.14 -1.85 5.69
N ALA A 91 10.01 -1.19 5.41
CA ALA A 91 9.19 -0.51 6.41
C ALA A 91 7.81 -1.16 6.53
N ALA A 92 7.20 -1.11 7.71
CA ALA A 92 5.84 -1.60 7.96
C ALA A 92 4.94 -0.46 8.41
N LYS A 93 3.76 -0.32 7.82
CA LYS A 93 2.74 0.66 8.26
C LYS A 93 2.48 0.52 9.76
N ASP A 94 2.33 1.62 10.46
CA ASP A 94 2.28 1.66 11.93
C ASP A 94 1.00 1.08 12.56
N LEU A 95 0.18 0.40 11.78
CA LEU A 95 -0.91 -0.43 12.28
C LEU A 95 -0.53 -1.91 12.47
N VAL A 96 0.66 -2.31 11.99
CA VAL A 96 1.16 -3.69 12.07
C VAL A 96 1.97 -3.85 13.35
N ALA A 97 1.58 -4.76 14.23
CA ALA A 97 2.26 -4.99 15.50
C ALA A 97 3.69 -5.53 15.31
N VAL A 98 4.62 -4.90 16.00
CA VAL A 98 6.02 -5.32 16.14
C VAL A 98 6.37 -5.33 17.60
N ALA A 99 6.70 -6.50 18.15
CA ALA A 99 7.02 -6.66 19.56
C ALA A 99 8.16 -5.74 20.00
N GLY A 100 7.98 -5.07 21.13
CA GLY A 100 8.96 -4.15 21.70
C GLY A 100 9.00 -2.74 21.05
N TYR A 101 8.13 -2.45 20.09
CA TYR A 101 8.02 -1.14 19.45
C TYR A 101 6.60 -0.58 19.54
N PRO A 102 6.43 0.74 19.65
CA PRO A 102 5.12 1.38 19.57
C PRO A 102 4.39 0.99 18.28
N THR A 103 3.08 0.79 18.40
CA THR A 103 2.17 0.55 17.28
C THR A 103 0.96 1.44 17.50
N THR A 104 1.08 2.68 17.04
CA THR A 104 0.23 3.80 17.47
C THR A 104 -1.05 3.94 16.69
N TRP A 105 -1.19 3.17 15.58
CA TRP A 105 -2.30 3.30 14.62
C TRP A 105 -2.45 4.73 14.08
N GLY A 106 -1.35 5.51 14.12
CA GLY A 106 -1.30 6.92 13.70
C GLY A 106 -2.10 7.88 14.59
N ALA A 107 -2.66 7.42 15.72
CA ALA A 107 -3.61 8.15 16.53
C ALA A 107 -2.98 8.63 17.85
N ARG A 108 -3.22 9.91 18.18
CA ARG A 108 -2.72 10.56 19.41
C ARG A 108 -3.10 9.79 20.68
N PRO A 109 -4.36 9.34 20.88
CA PRO A 109 -4.75 8.59 22.07
C PRO A 109 -3.98 7.28 22.25
N LEU A 110 -3.39 6.73 21.18
CA LEU A 110 -2.69 5.45 21.15
C LEU A 110 -1.17 5.59 20.99
N ALA A 111 -0.61 6.79 21.16
CA ALA A 111 0.81 7.09 20.91
C ALA A 111 1.81 6.22 21.71
N LYS A 112 1.38 5.62 22.82
CA LYS A 112 2.20 4.76 23.67
C LYS A 112 1.79 3.28 23.60
N GLN A 113 0.84 2.94 22.72
CA GLN A 113 0.38 1.56 22.55
C GLN A 113 1.51 0.67 22.02
N SER A 114 1.70 -0.48 22.62
CA SER A 114 2.65 -1.51 22.19
C SER A 114 2.04 -2.90 22.41
N PHE A 115 2.58 -3.88 21.69
CA PHE A 115 2.17 -5.28 21.79
C PHE A 115 3.38 -6.16 22.05
N GLU A 116 3.18 -7.24 22.82
CA GLU A 116 4.22 -8.21 23.16
C GLU A 116 4.38 -9.30 22.07
N TYR A 117 3.72 -9.13 20.93
CA TYR A 117 3.75 -10.07 19.81
C TYR A 117 3.97 -9.37 18.48
N ASN A 118 4.45 -10.12 17.51
CA ASN A 118 4.53 -9.70 16.12
C ASN A 118 3.26 -10.08 15.35
N ALA A 119 2.86 -9.22 14.42
CA ALA A 119 1.87 -9.61 13.41
C ALA A 119 2.42 -10.75 12.54
N THR A 120 1.54 -11.60 12.01
CA THR A 120 1.93 -12.74 11.17
C THR A 120 2.79 -12.33 9.97
N VAL A 121 2.50 -11.19 9.35
CA VAL A 121 3.34 -10.68 8.24
C VAL A 121 4.77 -10.37 8.69
N ILE A 122 4.96 -9.84 9.91
CA ILE A 122 6.28 -9.59 10.50
C ILE A 122 7.00 -10.91 10.80
N GLU A 123 6.28 -11.90 11.34
CA GLU A 123 6.86 -13.25 11.58
C GLU A 123 7.31 -13.92 10.29
N LYS A 124 6.51 -13.80 9.20
CA LYS A 124 6.89 -14.33 7.88
C LYS A 124 8.13 -13.64 7.32
N LEU A 125 8.22 -12.32 7.44
CA LEU A 125 9.37 -11.54 6.99
C LEU A 125 10.63 -11.82 7.82
N ASN A 126 10.49 -11.98 9.13
CA ASN A 126 11.61 -12.41 9.99
C ASN A 126 12.11 -13.80 9.58
N ARG A 127 11.21 -14.75 9.26
CA ARG A 127 11.60 -16.06 8.72
C ARG A 127 12.29 -15.98 7.37
N ALA A 128 11.89 -15.03 6.52
CA ALA A 128 12.55 -14.76 5.24
C ALA A 128 13.89 -14.02 5.40
N GLY A 129 14.23 -13.54 6.60
CA GLY A 129 15.45 -12.80 6.89
C GLY A 129 15.44 -11.36 6.40
N ALA A 130 14.28 -10.76 6.19
CA ALA A 130 14.13 -9.34 5.86
C ALA A 130 14.47 -8.43 7.06
N VAL A 131 14.86 -7.18 6.81
CA VAL A 131 15.38 -6.24 7.80
C VAL A 131 14.38 -5.10 8.00
N LEU A 132 13.74 -5.04 9.16
CA LEU A 132 12.79 -3.96 9.48
C LEU A 132 13.52 -2.69 9.88
N ILE A 133 13.43 -1.63 9.07
CA ILE A 133 14.09 -0.34 9.36
C ILE A 133 13.17 0.70 10.00
N GLY A 134 11.84 0.47 9.99
CA GLY A 134 10.95 1.40 10.68
C GLY A 134 9.47 1.09 10.51
N LYS A 135 8.68 1.80 11.33
CA LYS A 135 7.23 1.85 11.32
C LYS A 135 6.82 3.10 10.52
N ALA A 136 6.15 2.90 9.39
CA ALA A 136 5.76 3.98 8.48
C ALA A 136 4.57 4.77 9.04
N ALA A 137 4.63 6.09 8.93
CA ALA A 137 3.53 6.99 9.29
C ALA A 137 2.23 6.65 8.55
N MET A 138 1.11 7.01 9.14
CA MET A 138 -0.21 6.73 8.58
C MET A 138 -1.25 7.72 9.07
N ILE A 139 -2.38 7.81 8.37
CA ILE A 139 -3.57 8.51 8.86
C ILE A 139 -4.09 7.79 10.12
N GLU A 140 -4.53 8.57 11.11
CA GLU A 140 -5.05 8.07 12.38
C GLU A 140 -6.18 7.06 12.16
N LEU A 141 -6.11 5.93 12.89
CA LEU A 141 -7.02 4.80 12.78
C LEU A 141 -7.22 4.32 11.32
N ALA A 142 -6.24 4.61 10.44
CA ALA A 142 -6.28 4.38 9.00
C ALA A 142 -7.54 4.95 8.30
N GLY A 143 -8.19 5.94 8.92
CA GLY A 143 -9.40 6.57 8.44
C GLY A 143 -10.70 5.82 8.79
N GLY A 144 -10.67 4.86 9.73
CA GLY A 144 -11.86 4.06 10.08
C GLY A 144 -13.01 4.87 10.64
N LEU A 145 -12.73 5.93 11.39
CA LEU A 145 -13.75 6.87 11.87
C LEU A 145 -13.90 8.11 10.95
N GLY A 146 -13.29 8.07 9.77
CA GLY A 146 -13.26 9.20 8.83
C GLY A 146 -12.13 10.19 9.12
N TYR A 147 -11.81 10.99 8.12
CA TYR A 147 -10.88 12.12 8.20
C TYR A 147 -11.14 13.06 7.03
N SER A 148 -10.84 14.34 7.21
CA SER A 148 -11.07 15.40 6.21
C SER A 148 -9.77 15.90 5.57
N ALA A 149 -8.62 15.67 6.21
CA ALA A 149 -7.35 16.20 5.73
C ALA A 149 -6.14 15.29 6.05
N GLY A 150 -5.05 15.51 5.33
CA GLY A 150 -3.83 14.71 5.48
C GLY A 150 -3.06 14.93 6.77
N ASP A 151 -3.42 15.91 7.59
CA ASP A 151 -2.85 16.18 8.90
C ASP A 151 -3.48 15.33 10.03
N ALA A 152 -4.53 14.58 9.75
CA ALA A 152 -5.10 13.56 10.64
C ALA A 152 -4.10 12.42 10.89
N SER A 153 -2.97 12.72 11.51
CA SER A 153 -1.87 11.78 11.75
C SER A 153 -1.03 12.21 12.95
N LEU A 154 -0.65 11.26 13.80
CA LEU A 154 0.23 11.48 14.95
C LEU A 154 1.54 12.20 14.57
N THR A 155 2.05 11.96 13.37
CA THR A 155 3.30 12.55 12.87
C THR A 155 3.09 13.86 12.10
N GLY A 156 1.86 14.32 11.98
CA GLY A 156 1.47 15.38 11.06
C GLY A 156 1.38 14.90 9.60
N PRO A 157 1.04 15.79 8.66
CA PRO A 157 0.81 15.42 7.26
C PRO A 157 2.08 14.84 6.62
N CYS A 158 1.95 13.66 6.02
CA CYS A 158 3.04 13.06 5.28
C CYS A 158 3.19 13.78 3.93
N LYS A 159 4.39 14.33 3.69
CA LYS A 159 4.68 15.18 2.54
C LYS A 159 5.12 14.35 1.35
N ASN A 160 4.63 14.74 0.17
CA ASN A 160 4.93 14.04 -1.07
C ASN A 160 6.39 14.30 -1.49
N PRO A 161 7.20 13.26 -1.75
CA PRO A 161 8.58 13.41 -2.18
C PRO A 161 8.75 14.15 -3.52
N TRP A 162 7.74 14.16 -4.39
CA TRP A 162 7.76 14.89 -5.66
C TRP A 162 7.61 16.40 -5.45
N ASN A 163 6.85 16.81 -4.42
CA ASN A 163 6.71 18.20 -4.03
C ASN A 163 6.19 18.25 -2.58
N THR A 164 7.01 18.72 -1.66
CA THR A 164 6.71 18.73 -0.22
C THR A 164 5.58 19.68 0.21
N ASN A 165 5.03 20.45 -0.71
CA ASN A 165 3.80 21.23 -0.49
C ASN A 165 2.53 20.40 -0.74
N TYR A 166 2.66 19.14 -1.17
CA TYR A 166 1.56 18.26 -1.50
C TYR A 166 1.56 17.04 -0.58
N TRP A 167 0.39 16.44 -0.43
CA TRP A 167 0.16 15.27 0.38
C TRP A 167 0.46 13.97 -0.40
N THR A 168 0.76 12.89 0.33
CA THR A 168 1.02 11.56 -0.23
C THR A 168 -0.22 10.73 -0.46
N CYS A 169 -1.42 11.23 -0.14
CA CYS A 169 -2.62 10.43 0.11
C CYS A 169 -2.49 9.53 1.37
N GLY A 170 -3.51 8.78 1.65
CA GLY A 170 -3.61 7.89 2.82
C GLY A 170 -4.45 6.63 2.53
N SER A 171 -4.53 5.81 3.52
CA SER A 171 -3.98 5.93 4.87
C SER A 171 -2.53 5.40 5.01
N SER A 172 -1.94 4.71 3.99
CA SER A 172 -0.52 4.27 3.99
C SER A 172 0.42 5.39 3.51
N SER A 173 0.24 6.59 4.06
CA SER A 173 0.92 7.82 3.66
C SER A 173 2.45 7.70 3.74
N GLY A 174 2.98 7.26 4.88
CA GLY A 174 4.40 7.05 5.08
C GLY A 174 4.98 5.94 4.20
N SER A 175 4.24 4.84 4.00
CA SER A 175 4.70 3.74 3.13
C SER A 175 4.93 4.22 1.70
N GLY A 176 4.02 5.07 1.16
CA GLY A 176 4.19 5.70 -0.16
C GLY A 176 5.42 6.60 -0.23
N ALA A 177 5.56 7.52 0.73
CA ALA A 177 6.70 8.44 0.80
C ALA A 177 8.05 7.71 0.93
N ILE A 178 8.13 6.69 1.79
CA ILE A 178 9.32 5.90 2.06
C ILE A 178 9.84 5.25 0.76
N VAL A 179 8.97 4.59 0.02
CA VAL A 179 9.37 3.91 -1.22
C VAL A 179 9.74 4.91 -2.31
N ALA A 180 8.95 5.98 -2.49
CA ALA A 180 9.21 7.01 -3.49
C ALA A 180 10.54 7.74 -3.26
N ALA A 181 10.85 8.09 -2.00
CA ALA A 181 12.10 8.77 -1.63
C ALA A 181 13.30 7.83 -1.44
N ALA A 182 13.17 6.54 -1.73
CA ALA A 182 14.19 5.52 -1.47
C ALA A 182 14.71 5.55 -0.01
N LEU A 183 13.78 5.61 0.95
CA LEU A 183 14.07 5.44 2.38
C LEU A 183 13.99 3.95 2.78
N ALA A 184 13.35 3.14 1.98
CA ALA A 184 13.38 1.69 1.94
C ALA A 184 13.06 1.23 0.51
N PRO A 185 13.52 0.06 0.07
CA PRO A 185 13.20 -0.46 -1.27
C PRO A 185 11.73 -0.86 -1.41
N TRP A 186 11.06 -1.19 -0.32
CA TRP A 186 9.65 -1.53 -0.26
C TRP A 186 9.06 -1.33 1.15
N ALA A 187 7.73 -1.33 1.22
CA ALA A 187 7.00 -1.21 2.48
C ALA A 187 5.73 -2.07 2.47
N ILE A 188 5.21 -2.39 3.67
CA ILE A 188 3.86 -2.93 3.83
C ILE A 188 2.90 -1.76 4.00
N GLY A 189 1.81 -1.78 3.21
CA GLY A 189 0.63 -0.95 3.41
C GLY A 189 -0.58 -1.77 3.84
N SER A 190 -1.67 -1.10 4.16
CA SER A 190 -3.00 -1.69 4.31
C SER A 190 -4.00 -0.97 3.42
N ASP A 191 -5.01 -1.69 2.98
CA ASP A 191 -6.04 -1.16 2.10
C ASP A 191 -7.42 -1.68 2.48
N THR A 192 -8.28 -0.78 2.90
CA THR A 192 -9.70 -1.03 3.13
C THR A 192 -10.50 -0.53 1.93
N ARG A 193 -10.22 0.73 1.49
CA ARG A 193 -10.81 1.37 0.32
C ARG A 193 -9.78 2.35 -0.28
N GLY A 194 -8.79 1.84 -1.03
CA GLY A 194 -7.79 2.64 -1.72
C GLY A 194 -6.53 3.00 -0.92
N SER A 195 -6.41 2.59 0.36
CA SER A 195 -5.30 3.04 1.24
C SER A 195 -3.90 2.48 0.89
N ILE A 196 -3.75 1.61 -0.09
CA ILE A 196 -2.51 1.30 -0.80
C ILE A 196 -2.50 2.02 -2.15
N LEU A 197 -3.60 1.94 -2.90
CA LEU A 197 -3.66 2.34 -4.30
C LEU A 197 -3.54 3.85 -4.48
N CYS A 198 -4.20 4.66 -3.65
CA CYS A 198 -4.10 6.12 -3.69
C CYS A 198 -2.67 6.60 -3.38
N PRO A 199 -2.03 6.27 -2.23
CA PRO A 199 -0.66 6.72 -1.98
C PRO A 199 0.33 6.16 -3.01
N THR A 200 0.06 5.01 -3.63
CA THR A 200 0.85 4.48 -4.74
C THR A 200 0.78 5.40 -5.97
N SER A 201 -0.44 5.79 -6.38
CA SER A 201 -0.68 6.66 -7.51
C SER A 201 -0.03 8.03 -7.29
N TRP A 202 -0.27 8.66 -6.15
CA TRP A 202 0.21 10.01 -5.85
C TRP A 202 1.72 10.09 -5.58
N CYS A 203 2.35 9.01 -5.13
CA CYS A 203 3.79 8.95 -4.90
C CYS A 203 4.59 8.41 -6.09
N GLY A 204 3.93 7.94 -7.17
CA GLY A 204 4.59 7.45 -8.38
C GLY A 204 5.39 6.16 -8.17
N ILE A 205 4.84 5.23 -7.42
CA ILE A 205 5.41 3.92 -7.14
C ILE A 205 4.47 2.81 -7.62
N SER A 206 4.81 1.55 -7.38
CA SER A 206 3.94 0.39 -7.59
C SER A 206 3.40 -0.10 -6.25
N GLY A 207 2.10 -0.35 -6.15
CA GLY A 207 1.51 -0.89 -4.93
C GLY A 207 0.35 -1.82 -5.25
N MET A 208 0.31 -2.92 -4.52
CA MET A 208 -0.66 -3.96 -4.76
C MET A 208 -1.53 -4.21 -3.53
N ARG A 209 -2.83 -4.11 -3.74
CA ARG A 209 -3.84 -4.65 -2.84
C ARG A 209 -4.16 -6.07 -3.30
N PRO A 210 -3.77 -7.12 -2.55
CA PRO A 210 -4.06 -8.50 -2.94
C PRO A 210 -5.54 -8.85 -2.73
N SER A 211 -5.95 -9.99 -3.26
CA SER A 211 -7.26 -10.59 -3.00
C SER A 211 -7.53 -10.71 -1.50
N PHE A 212 -8.77 -10.44 -1.08
CA PHE A 212 -9.17 -10.56 0.32
C PHE A 212 -8.84 -11.95 0.89
N GLY A 213 -8.22 -11.99 2.08
CA GLY A 213 -7.79 -13.22 2.75
C GLY A 213 -6.50 -13.86 2.22
N ARG A 214 -5.85 -13.32 1.16
CA ARG A 214 -4.58 -13.82 0.63
C ARG A 214 -3.43 -13.65 1.62
N VAL A 215 -3.42 -12.53 2.35
CA VAL A 215 -2.42 -12.19 3.37
C VAL A 215 -3.11 -12.12 4.72
N SER A 216 -2.54 -12.79 5.72
CA SER A 216 -3.04 -12.74 7.09
C SER A 216 -2.98 -11.32 7.66
N ARG A 217 -4.02 -10.94 8.38
CA ARG A 217 -4.16 -9.66 9.07
C ARG A 217 -3.98 -9.79 10.59
N ARG A 218 -3.69 -11.00 11.09
CA ARG A 218 -3.45 -11.19 12.52
C ARG A 218 -2.34 -10.27 13.01
N GLY A 219 -2.64 -9.51 14.06
CA GLY A 219 -1.72 -8.52 14.63
C GLY A 219 -1.65 -7.20 13.86
N ALA A 220 -2.51 -6.98 12.86
CA ALA A 220 -2.77 -5.68 12.29
C ALA A 220 -4.07 -5.11 12.84
N MET A 221 -4.15 -3.77 12.98
CA MET A 221 -5.38 -3.08 13.36
C MET A 221 -6.47 -3.35 12.31
N ALA A 222 -7.67 -3.71 12.76
CA ALA A 222 -8.84 -3.80 11.91
C ALA A 222 -9.55 -2.44 11.82
N ILE A 223 -10.02 -2.10 10.63
CA ILE A 223 -11.01 -1.05 10.37
C ILE A 223 -12.32 -1.72 9.97
N ALA A 224 -12.30 -2.37 8.81
CA ALA A 224 -13.42 -3.13 8.28
C ALA A 224 -13.01 -4.60 8.14
N TRP A 225 -13.48 -5.40 9.09
CA TRP A 225 -13.12 -6.81 9.23
C TRP A 225 -13.32 -7.62 7.95
N THR A 226 -14.32 -7.23 7.16
CA THR A 226 -14.68 -7.92 5.91
C THR A 226 -14.04 -7.31 4.67
N MET A 227 -13.26 -6.21 4.80
CA MET A 227 -12.67 -5.51 3.65
C MET A 227 -11.16 -5.31 3.75
N ASP A 228 -10.55 -5.28 4.93
CA ASP A 228 -9.12 -4.97 5.11
C ASP A 228 -8.19 -5.96 4.43
N LYS A 229 -7.14 -5.46 3.83
CA LYS A 229 -6.05 -6.23 3.20
C LYS A 229 -4.71 -5.60 3.54
N LEU A 230 -3.68 -6.42 3.71
CA LEU A 230 -2.28 -5.99 3.77
C LEU A 230 -1.62 -6.30 2.44
N GLY A 231 -0.78 -5.39 1.95
CA GLY A 231 -0.11 -5.58 0.67
C GLY A 231 1.20 -4.83 0.51
N PRO A 232 2.00 -5.20 -0.50
CA PRO A 232 3.28 -4.59 -0.79
C PRO A 232 3.14 -3.27 -1.54
N MET A 233 4.00 -2.33 -1.19
CA MET A 233 4.29 -1.09 -1.91
C MET A 233 5.78 -1.09 -2.25
N ALA A 234 6.13 -1.00 -3.52
CA ALA A 234 7.50 -1.13 -4.01
C ALA A 234 7.72 -0.27 -5.27
N ARG A 235 8.89 -0.30 -5.87
CA ARG A 235 9.16 0.48 -7.09
C ARG A 235 8.60 -0.16 -8.35
N THR A 236 8.53 -1.49 -8.38
CA THR A 236 8.07 -2.25 -9.55
C THR A 236 6.95 -3.23 -9.22
N ALA A 237 6.13 -3.56 -10.22
CA ALA A 237 5.10 -4.60 -10.10
C ALA A 237 5.74 -5.98 -9.86
N ASP A 238 6.93 -6.23 -10.40
CA ASP A 238 7.71 -7.45 -10.15
C ASP A 238 8.08 -7.58 -8.68
N ASP A 239 8.52 -6.49 -8.05
CA ASP A 239 8.84 -6.45 -6.62
C ASP A 239 7.59 -6.70 -5.76
N CYS A 240 6.43 -6.13 -6.16
CA CYS A 240 5.17 -6.42 -5.47
C CYS A 240 4.81 -7.91 -5.49
N GLY A 241 4.98 -8.57 -6.64
CA GLY A 241 4.78 -10.01 -6.76
C GLY A 241 5.74 -10.82 -5.90
N LEU A 242 7.01 -10.42 -5.89
CA LEU A 242 8.06 -11.04 -5.09
C LEU A 242 7.76 -10.95 -3.58
N VAL A 243 7.41 -9.77 -3.10
CA VAL A 243 7.06 -9.54 -1.68
C VAL A 243 5.77 -10.28 -1.33
N LEU A 244 4.74 -10.23 -2.18
CA LEU A 244 3.48 -10.94 -1.96
C LEU A 244 3.70 -12.45 -1.81
N SER A 245 4.62 -13.05 -2.56
CA SER A 245 4.92 -14.48 -2.45
C SER A 245 5.43 -14.91 -1.08
N VAL A 246 6.00 -13.98 -0.30
CA VAL A 246 6.44 -14.22 1.07
C VAL A 246 5.32 -13.94 2.07
N LEU A 247 4.49 -12.92 1.81
CA LEU A 247 3.40 -12.53 2.72
C LEU A 247 2.19 -13.46 2.65
N ALA A 248 1.89 -14.00 1.46
CA ALA A 248 0.72 -14.87 1.20
C ALA A 248 0.78 -16.18 1.97
N GLY A 249 -0.38 -16.83 2.07
CA GLY A 249 -0.52 -18.15 2.67
C GLY A 249 -1.42 -18.16 3.90
N HIS A 250 -1.99 -19.33 4.18
CA HIS A 250 -2.93 -19.58 5.28
C HIS A 250 -2.35 -19.22 6.66
N ASP A 251 -3.20 -18.65 7.49
CA ASP A 251 -2.95 -18.42 8.90
C ASP A 251 -4.14 -18.93 9.73
N PRO A 252 -3.99 -20.00 10.53
CA PRO A 252 -5.08 -20.55 11.34
C PRO A 252 -5.56 -19.58 12.44
N LEU A 253 -4.83 -18.52 12.70
CA LEU A 253 -5.17 -17.48 13.69
C LEU A 253 -5.85 -16.25 13.06
N ASP A 254 -5.98 -16.20 11.73
CA ASP A 254 -6.83 -15.26 11.02
C ASP A 254 -7.97 -16.01 10.33
N PHE A 255 -9.17 -15.99 10.92
CA PHE A 255 -10.34 -16.72 10.43
C PHE A 255 -10.81 -16.31 9.03
N ASN A 256 -10.38 -15.13 8.54
CA ASN A 256 -10.65 -14.70 7.17
C ASN A 256 -9.50 -15.02 6.20
N SER A 257 -8.42 -15.63 6.70
CA SER A 257 -7.36 -16.13 5.85
C SER A 257 -7.89 -17.25 4.96
N LEU A 258 -7.58 -17.17 3.67
CA LEU A 258 -7.95 -18.22 2.71
C LEU A 258 -7.39 -19.58 3.14
N PRO A 259 -8.11 -20.69 2.87
CA PRO A 259 -7.65 -22.02 3.25
C PRO A 259 -6.35 -22.40 2.55
N PRO A 260 -5.60 -23.38 3.11
CA PRO A 260 -4.39 -23.90 2.46
C PRO A 260 -4.62 -24.30 1.00
N GLY A 261 -3.67 -24.03 0.12
CA GLY A 261 -3.76 -24.27 -1.31
C GLY A 261 -4.43 -23.13 -2.08
N VAL A 262 -5.46 -22.50 -1.52
CA VAL A 262 -6.10 -21.30 -2.11
C VAL A 262 -5.34 -20.02 -1.74
N SER A 263 -4.85 -19.95 -0.51
CA SER A 263 -4.04 -18.83 -0.02
C SER A 263 -2.63 -18.78 -0.61
N ASP A 264 -2.13 -19.90 -1.15
CA ASP A 264 -0.77 -19.99 -1.66
C ASP A 264 -0.60 -19.10 -2.90
N PHE A 265 0.55 -18.43 -2.96
CA PHE A 265 0.90 -17.56 -4.05
C PHE A 265 2.39 -17.71 -4.35
N ALA A 266 2.71 -18.46 -5.40
CA ALA A 266 4.07 -18.60 -5.89
C ALA A 266 4.31 -17.58 -7.01
N TYR A 267 5.38 -16.81 -6.92
CA TYR A 267 5.70 -15.78 -7.90
C TYR A 267 7.11 -15.94 -8.46
N SER A 268 7.19 -15.93 -9.77
CA SER A 268 8.43 -15.75 -10.53
C SER A 268 8.14 -14.90 -11.77
N PRO A 269 9.16 -14.28 -12.42
CA PRO A 269 8.94 -13.59 -13.69
C PRO A 269 8.25 -14.47 -14.73
N ALA A 270 8.60 -15.74 -14.80
CA ALA A 270 7.97 -16.69 -15.73
C ALA A 270 6.50 -17.00 -15.42
N THR A 271 6.10 -17.01 -14.14
CA THR A 271 4.69 -17.21 -13.76
C THR A 271 3.84 -15.96 -14.00
N ALA A 272 4.46 -14.79 -14.14
CA ALA A 272 3.79 -13.53 -14.44
C ALA A 272 3.69 -13.25 -15.95
N GLU A 273 4.29 -14.08 -16.80
CA GLU A 273 4.07 -14.00 -18.24
C GLU A 273 2.76 -14.70 -18.58
N SER A 274 1.81 -13.95 -19.12
CA SER A 274 0.57 -14.53 -19.60
C SER A 274 0.85 -15.43 -20.81
N ALA A 275 0.42 -16.68 -20.74
CA ALA A 275 0.52 -17.61 -21.87
C ALA A 275 -0.41 -17.22 -23.04
N LYS A 276 -1.31 -16.25 -22.83
CA LYS A 276 -2.26 -15.71 -23.82
C LYS A 276 -2.22 -14.18 -23.78
N PRO A 277 -2.56 -13.50 -24.89
CA PRO A 277 -2.78 -12.06 -24.88
C PRO A 277 -3.79 -11.66 -23.80
N LEU A 278 -3.45 -10.63 -23.00
CA LEU A 278 -4.34 -10.11 -21.98
C LEU A 278 -5.56 -9.43 -22.60
N ARG A 279 -6.74 -9.74 -22.10
CA ARG A 279 -8.00 -9.07 -22.43
C ARG A 279 -8.24 -8.02 -21.36
N ILE A 280 -8.14 -6.74 -21.72
CA ILE A 280 -8.24 -5.62 -20.80
C ILE A 280 -9.53 -4.84 -21.08
N GLY A 281 -10.39 -4.73 -20.07
CA GLY A 281 -11.57 -3.86 -20.11
C GLY A 281 -11.20 -2.45 -19.64
N ARG A 282 -11.20 -1.45 -20.54
CA ARG A 282 -11.04 -0.05 -20.16
C ARG A 282 -12.34 0.45 -19.56
N LEU A 283 -12.34 0.83 -18.29
CA LEU A 283 -13.50 1.38 -17.61
C LEU A 283 -13.73 2.83 -18.04
N THR A 284 -14.94 3.16 -18.54
CA THR A 284 -15.27 4.47 -19.11
C THR A 284 -16.21 5.31 -18.25
N ASN A 285 -16.83 4.73 -17.20
CA ASN A 285 -17.89 5.37 -16.43
C ASN A 285 -17.63 5.38 -14.91
N VAL A 286 -16.34 5.34 -14.49
CA VAL A 286 -16.00 5.21 -13.05
C VAL A 286 -15.56 6.52 -12.41
N TRP A 287 -15.19 7.54 -13.19
CA TRP A 287 -14.82 8.86 -12.73
C TRP A 287 -15.76 9.92 -13.34
N ASN A 288 -16.38 10.75 -12.49
CA ASN A 288 -17.23 11.84 -12.95
C ASN A 288 -16.41 12.99 -13.55
N GLN A 289 -15.25 13.25 -12.96
CA GLN A 289 -14.30 14.27 -13.41
C GLN A 289 -12.87 13.76 -13.24
N GLN A 290 -12.01 14.12 -14.16
CA GLN A 290 -10.58 13.85 -14.07
C GLN A 290 -9.80 15.13 -14.36
N VAL A 291 -8.63 15.26 -13.70
CA VAL A 291 -7.73 16.40 -13.99
C VAL A 291 -7.15 16.29 -15.41
N ALA A 292 -6.87 17.45 -15.98
CA ALA A 292 -6.34 17.53 -17.34
C ALA A 292 -5.04 16.73 -17.49
N GLY A 293 -4.98 15.90 -18.52
CA GLY A 293 -3.82 15.07 -18.85
C GLY A 293 -3.85 13.65 -18.24
N LEU A 294 -4.66 13.39 -17.22
CA LEU A 294 -4.74 12.07 -16.59
C LEU A 294 -5.30 11.02 -17.56
N GLU A 295 -6.45 11.31 -18.19
CA GLU A 295 -7.03 10.39 -19.17
C GLU A 295 -6.05 10.09 -20.32
N SER A 296 -5.38 11.11 -20.84
CA SER A 296 -4.37 10.94 -21.90
C SER A 296 -3.18 10.09 -21.45
N ALA A 297 -2.78 10.17 -20.17
CA ALA A 297 -1.70 9.34 -19.61
C ALA A 297 -2.13 7.87 -19.50
N VAL A 298 -3.35 7.62 -19.03
CA VAL A 298 -3.94 6.27 -18.99
C VAL A 298 -4.09 5.68 -20.40
N ASP A 299 -4.61 6.46 -21.36
CA ASP A 299 -4.74 6.03 -22.74
C ASP A 299 -3.39 5.70 -23.37
N ALA A 300 -2.35 6.49 -23.07
CA ALA A 300 -1.00 6.21 -23.53
C ALA A 300 -0.47 4.89 -22.93
N ALA A 301 -0.75 4.62 -21.65
CA ALA A 301 -0.38 3.36 -21.01
C ALA A 301 -1.11 2.16 -21.65
N LEU A 302 -2.40 2.27 -21.92
CA LEU A 302 -3.18 1.23 -22.60
C LEU A 302 -2.70 0.98 -24.03
N LYS A 303 -2.34 2.03 -24.79
CA LYS A 303 -1.72 1.89 -26.12
C LYS A 303 -0.38 1.16 -26.09
N VAL A 304 0.43 1.33 -25.03
CA VAL A 304 1.64 0.52 -24.85
C VAL A 304 1.28 -0.96 -24.70
N LEU A 305 0.30 -1.29 -23.86
CA LEU A 305 -0.14 -2.67 -23.68
C LEU A 305 -0.70 -3.29 -24.98
N GLU A 306 -1.52 -2.53 -25.72
CA GLU A 306 -2.09 -2.98 -26.99
C GLU A 306 -0.99 -3.25 -28.04
N LYS A 307 0.01 -2.36 -28.16
CA LYS A 307 1.18 -2.57 -29.02
C LYS A 307 1.96 -3.84 -28.70
N HIS A 308 1.90 -4.30 -27.45
CA HIS A 308 2.59 -5.48 -26.95
C HIS A 308 1.66 -6.69 -26.75
N GLY A 309 0.54 -6.71 -27.47
CA GLY A 309 -0.29 -7.90 -27.67
C GLY A 309 -1.52 -7.98 -26.78
N ALA A 310 -1.78 -7.01 -25.90
CA ALA A 310 -3.04 -6.97 -25.17
C ALA A 310 -4.19 -6.54 -26.09
N THR A 311 -5.40 -6.99 -25.79
CA THR A 311 -6.64 -6.50 -26.44
C THR A 311 -7.33 -5.54 -25.48
N ILE A 312 -7.58 -4.30 -25.92
CA ILE A 312 -8.27 -3.28 -25.13
C ILE A 312 -9.70 -3.13 -25.66
N THR A 313 -10.67 -3.16 -24.76
CA THR A 313 -12.09 -2.96 -25.10
C THR A 313 -12.73 -2.07 -24.05
N ASP A 314 -13.45 -1.04 -24.47
CA ASP A 314 -14.20 -0.18 -23.57
C ASP A 314 -15.34 -0.97 -22.91
N VAL A 315 -15.52 -0.73 -21.62
CA VAL A 315 -16.54 -1.37 -20.82
C VAL A 315 -17.03 -0.45 -19.70
N GLU A 316 -18.28 -0.53 -19.38
CA GLU A 316 -18.88 0.18 -18.26
C GLU A 316 -18.98 -0.72 -17.03
N MET A 317 -18.68 -0.15 -15.85
CA MET A 317 -19.00 -0.76 -14.58
C MET A 317 -20.53 -0.83 -14.43
N PRO A 318 -21.11 -1.98 -14.05
CA PRO A 318 -22.55 -2.09 -13.78
C PRO A 318 -23.02 -1.05 -12.76
N ASP A 319 -24.25 -0.58 -12.88
CA ASP A 319 -24.85 0.33 -11.91
C ASP A 319 -24.98 -0.32 -10.53
N GLY A 320 -24.72 0.47 -9.50
CA GLY A 320 -24.89 0.04 -8.12
C GLY A 320 -24.32 1.01 -7.10
N PRO A 321 -24.77 0.95 -5.84
CA PRO A 321 -24.32 1.79 -4.75
C PRO A 321 -23.02 1.24 -4.13
N TYR A 322 -21.94 1.16 -4.91
CA TYR A 322 -20.69 0.54 -4.48
C TYR A 322 -19.98 1.35 -3.38
N GLU A 323 -19.89 2.66 -3.57
CA GLU A 323 -19.21 3.54 -2.60
C GLU A 323 -20.02 3.63 -1.32
N GLU A 324 -21.33 3.82 -1.42
CA GLU A 324 -22.21 3.87 -0.25
C GLU A 324 -22.17 2.56 0.55
N ALA A 325 -22.18 1.41 -0.14
CA ALA A 325 -22.11 0.11 0.52
C ALA A 325 -20.72 -0.12 1.17
N ALA A 326 -19.63 0.32 0.52
CA ALA A 326 -18.29 0.25 1.09
C ALA A 326 -18.16 1.16 2.31
N GLU A 327 -18.61 2.40 2.22
CA GLU A 327 -18.55 3.37 3.31
C GLU A 327 -19.38 2.94 4.51
N LEU A 328 -20.63 2.53 4.31
CA LEU A 328 -21.47 2.01 5.40
C LEU A 328 -20.87 0.77 6.05
N THR A 329 -20.26 -0.13 5.27
CA THR A 329 -19.54 -1.28 5.83
C THR A 329 -18.38 -0.82 6.72
N ILE A 330 -17.58 0.16 6.25
CA ILE A 330 -16.45 0.71 7.01
C ILE A 330 -16.95 1.36 8.30
N LEU A 331 -17.94 2.24 8.21
CA LEU A 331 -18.47 2.95 9.38
C LEU A 331 -18.98 1.99 10.47
N MET A 332 -19.79 0.98 10.09
CA MET A 332 -20.35 0.04 11.05
C MET A 332 -19.30 -0.91 11.64
N GLU A 333 -18.37 -1.40 10.84
CA GLU A 333 -17.34 -2.32 11.31
C GLU A 333 -16.27 -1.58 12.13
N SER A 334 -15.90 -0.34 11.76
CA SER A 334 -14.95 0.47 12.52
C SER A 334 -15.52 0.96 13.84
N ALA A 335 -16.84 1.26 13.93
CA ALA A 335 -17.48 1.56 15.21
C ALA A 335 -17.36 0.39 16.20
N SER A 336 -17.48 -0.85 15.71
CA SER A 336 -17.23 -2.06 16.52
C SER A 336 -15.75 -2.25 16.85
N ALA A 337 -14.85 -2.00 15.88
CA ALA A 337 -13.41 -2.16 16.08
C ALA A 337 -12.82 -1.16 17.09
N PHE A 338 -13.38 0.04 17.16
CA PHE A 338 -12.93 1.13 18.04
C PHE A 338 -13.92 1.43 19.19
N ASP A 339 -14.77 0.48 19.55
CA ASP A 339 -15.81 0.64 20.59
C ASP A 339 -15.23 1.17 21.91
N GLU A 340 -14.10 0.62 22.39
CA GLU A 340 -13.43 1.10 23.60
C GLU A 340 -13.03 2.57 23.51
N LEU A 341 -12.53 3.03 22.35
CA LEU A 341 -12.14 4.42 22.13
C LEU A 341 -13.38 5.33 22.13
N ILE A 342 -14.48 4.87 21.53
CA ILE A 342 -15.75 5.60 21.43
C ILE A 342 -16.42 5.69 22.82
N VAL A 343 -16.61 4.54 23.50
CA VAL A 343 -17.31 4.49 24.79
C VAL A 343 -16.54 5.22 25.89
N SER A 344 -15.21 5.18 25.88
CA SER A 344 -14.39 5.95 26.82
C SER A 344 -14.36 7.46 26.57
N GLY A 345 -14.94 7.94 25.45
CA GLY A 345 -14.91 9.36 25.05
C GLY A 345 -13.57 9.81 24.48
N ARG A 346 -12.60 8.91 24.33
CA ARG A 346 -11.25 9.25 23.85
C ARG A 346 -11.17 9.55 22.35
N CYS A 347 -12.27 9.38 21.61
CA CYS A 347 -12.38 9.93 20.25
C CYS A 347 -12.12 11.44 20.20
N ALA A 348 -12.46 12.18 21.28
CA ALA A 348 -12.17 13.62 21.40
C ALA A 348 -10.65 13.96 21.37
N GLU A 349 -9.77 12.98 21.58
CA GLU A 349 -8.31 13.14 21.50
C GLU A 349 -7.78 12.98 20.07
N LEU A 350 -8.59 12.50 19.11
CA LEU A 350 -8.24 12.41 17.70
C LEU A 350 -7.95 13.81 17.13
N ILE A 351 -7.17 13.85 16.07
CA ILE A 351 -6.75 15.12 15.47
C ILE A 351 -7.87 15.67 14.57
N ASP A 352 -8.49 14.79 13.76
CA ASP A 352 -9.50 15.21 12.81
C ASP A 352 -10.89 15.31 13.47
N PRO A 353 -11.61 16.46 13.30
CA PRO A 353 -12.96 16.64 13.83
C PRO A 353 -13.97 15.60 13.34
N VAL A 354 -13.82 15.08 12.12
CA VAL A 354 -14.69 14.03 11.57
C VAL A 354 -14.56 12.77 12.40
N GLY A 355 -13.32 12.32 12.68
CA GLY A 355 -13.05 11.17 13.53
C GLY A 355 -13.55 11.31 14.97
N GLN A 356 -13.56 12.55 15.48
CA GLN A 356 -14.08 12.85 16.83
C GLN A 356 -15.59 12.60 16.96
N ILE A 357 -16.34 12.69 15.88
CA ILE A 357 -17.82 12.64 15.88
C ILE A 357 -18.36 11.35 15.27
N ASN A 358 -17.81 10.89 14.17
CA ASN A 358 -18.37 9.77 13.40
C ASN A 358 -18.45 8.46 14.18
N GLY A 359 -17.56 8.22 15.14
CA GLY A 359 -17.65 7.06 16.01
C GLY A 359 -19.00 6.95 16.72
N TYR A 360 -19.50 8.06 17.26
CA TYR A 360 -20.81 8.10 17.93
C TYR A 360 -21.96 7.97 16.94
N ALA A 361 -21.89 8.65 15.79
CA ALA A 361 -22.92 8.55 14.75
C ALA A 361 -23.04 7.12 14.21
N SER A 362 -21.92 6.42 14.09
CA SER A 362 -21.90 5.05 13.56
C SER A 362 -22.53 4.02 14.51
N GLN A 363 -22.66 4.31 15.79
CA GLN A 363 -23.37 3.45 16.76
C GLN A 363 -24.88 3.46 16.59
N GLU A 364 -25.44 4.41 15.85
CA GLU A 364 -26.88 4.49 15.57
C GLU A 364 -27.35 3.48 14.51
N PHE A 365 -26.44 2.88 13.74
CA PHE A 365 -26.79 1.85 12.77
C PHE A 365 -27.18 0.53 13.46
N SER A 366 -28.27 -0.07 12.98
CA SER A 366 -28.74 -1.34 13.49
C SER A 366 -28.04 -2.55 12.82
N VAL A 367 -28.10 -3.71 13.48
CA VAL A 367 -27.70 -5.00 12.87
C VAL A 367 -28.50 -5.26 11.57
N GLY A 368 -29.75 -4.81 11.52
CA GLY A 368 -30.60 -4.92 10.32
C GLY A 368 -30.01 -4.14 9.14
N ASP A 369 -29.53 -2.91 9.38
CA ASP A 369 -28.87 -2.09 8.35
C ASP A 369 -27.61 -2.76 7.85
N TYR A 370 -26.76 -3.25 8.75
CA TYR A 370 -25.55 -3.98 8.38
C TYR A 370 -25.85 -5.21 7.49
N LEU A 371 -26.81 -6.03 7.89
CA LEU A 371 -27.20 -7.20 7.09
C LEU A 371 -27.76 -6.81 5.72
N GLN A 372 -28.48 -5.69 5.63
CA GLN A 372 -28.97 -5.19 4.36
C GLN A 372 -27.83 -4.76 3.44
N VAL A 373 -26.83 -4.03 3.97
CA VAL A 373 -25.63 -3.66 3.22
C VAL A 373 -24.86 -4.89 2.73
N GLN A 374 -24.72 -5.95 3.56
CA GLN A 374 -24.04 -7.18 3.14
C GLN A 374 -24.81 -7.95 2.05
N ARG A 375 -26.15 -7.88 2.02
CA ARG A 375 -26.96 -8.44 0.90
C ARG A 375 -26.72 -7.63 -0.39
N VAL A 376 -26.71 -6.29 -0.31
CA VAL A 376 -26.38 -5.43 -1.45
C VAL A 376 -24.99 -5.76 -1.95
N ARG A 377 -23.99 -5.87 -1.07
CA ARG A 377 -22.62 -6.26 -1.41
C ARG A 377 -22.56 -7.57 -2.20
N THR A 378 -23.27 -8.61 -1.74
CA THR A 378 -23.31 -9.92 -2.43
C THR A 378 -23.87 -9.80 -3.85
N PHE A 379 -24.92 -8.98 -4.03
CA PHE A 379 -25.48 -8.71 -5.36
C PHE A 379 -24.46 -7.99 -6.25
N LEU A 380 -23.79 -6.95 -5.74
CA LEU A 380 -22.79 -6.17 -6.47
C LEU A 380 -21.58 -7.04 -6.88
N GLN A 381 -21.11 -7.91 -5.98
CA GLN A 381 -20.04 -8.88 -6.29
C GLN A 381 -20.39 -9.75 -7.50
N ALA A 382 -21.62 -10.28 -7.53
CA ALA A 382 -22.08 -11.11 -8.65
C ALA A 382 -22.19 -10.33 -9.97
N GLN A 383 -22.49 -9.03 -9.93
CA GLN A 383 -22.52 -8.20 -11.14
C GLN A 383 -21.11 -7.93 -11.68
N VAL A 384 -20.17 -7.60 -10.79
CA VAL A 384 -18.77 -7.32 -11.18
C VAL A 384 -18.07 -8.59 -11.68
N ASP A 385 -18.32 -9.75 -11.06
CA ASP A 385 -17.69 -11.01 -11.46
C ASP A 385 -17.99 -11.39 -12.93
N LYS A 386 -19.17 -11.01 -13.44
CA LYS A 386 -19.53 -11.22 -14.86
C LYS A 386 -18.62 -10.50 -15.85
N LEU A 387 -18.00 -9.38 -15.45
CA LEU A 387 -17.05 -8.67 -16.31
C LEU A 387 -15.82 -9.55 -16.59
N PHE A 388 -15.40 -10.35 -15.63
CA PHE A 388 -14.24 -11.23 -15.74
C PHE A 388 -14.48 -12.52 -16.56
N GLU A 389 -15.68 -12.76 -17.05
CA GLU A 389 -15.93 -13.75 -18.12
C GLU A 389 -15.33 -13.28 -19.45
N ARG A 390 -15.26 -11.96 -19.65
CA ARG A 390 -14.81 -11.32 -20.89
C ARG A 390 -13.37 -10.77 -20.77
N PHE A 391 -12.97 -10.32 -19.59
CA PHE A 391 -11.71 -9.63 -19.35
C PHE A 391 -10.85 -10.37 -18.32
N ASP A 392 -9.54 -10.31 -18.48
CA ASP A 392 -8.58 -10.83 -17.50
C ASP A 392 -8.29 -9.77 -16.43
N VAL A 393 -8.27 -8.49 -16.83
CA VAL A 393 -8.20 -7.33 -15.93
C VAL A 393 -9.08 -6.19 -16.43
N LEU A 394 -9.52 -5.34 -15.50
CA LEU A 394 -10.12 -4.04 -15.80
C LEU A 394 -9.05 -2.95 -15.58
N ALA A 395 -9.06 -1.91 -16.39
CA ALA A 395 -8.08 -0.83 -16.32
C ALA A 395 -8.76 0.54 -16.21
N THR A 396 -8.19 1.41 -15.38
CA THR A 396 -8.64 2.79 -15.17
C THR A 396 -7.51 3.67 -14.65
N ALA A 397 -7.77 4.95 -14.40
CA ALA A 397 -6.87 5.79 -13.60
C ALA A 397 -6.76 5.27 -12.17
N GLY A 398 -5.60 5.42 -11.54
CA GLY A 398 -5.39 5.05 -10.14
C GLY A 398 -6.14 5.96 -9.16
N GLU A 399 -6.34 7.22 -9.54
CA GLU A 399 -7.11 8.25 -8.84
C GLU A 399 -7.69 9.24 -9.85
N SER A 400 -8.68 10.04 -9.45
CA SER A 400 -9.26 11.09 -10.32
C SER A 400 -8.34 12.31 -10.49
N SER A 401 -7.30 12.42 -9.65
CA SER A 401 -6.37 13.57 -9.63
C SER A 401 -4.93 13.15 -9.34
N ALA A 402 -4.00 14.08 -9.50
CA ALA A 402 -2.69 14.03 -8.87
C ALA A 402 -2.80 14.43 -7.38
N ALA A 403 -1.67 14.36 -6.66
CA ALA A 403 -1.61 14.71 -5.24
C ALA A 403 -2.23 16.08 -4.93
N ALA A 404 -3.00 16.15 -3.85
CA ALA A 404 -3.61 17.39 -3.36
C ALA A 404 -2.59 18.24 -2.57
N PRO A 405 -2.67 19.59 -2.62
CA PRO A 405 -1.89 20.47 -1.76
C PRO A 405 -2.17 20.22 -0.28
N LEU A 406 -1.13 20.34 0.58
CA LEU A 406 -1.28 20.18 2.04
C LEU A 406 -2.21 21.21 2.69
N ASN A 407 -2.30 22.39 2.11
CA ASN A 407 -3.15 23.49 2.57
C ASN A 407 -4.46 23.61 1.79
N ALA A 408 -4.81 22.60 1.01
CA ALA A 408 -6.14 22.58 0.40
C ALA A 408 -7.17 22.64 1.53
N PRO A 409 -8.22 23.48 1.41
CA PRO A 409 -9.32 23.40 2.34
C PRO A 409 -9.82 21.94 2.34
N PRO A 410 -10.31 21.42 3.48
CA PRO A 410 -11.09 20.20 3.46
C PRO A 410 -12.07 20.34 2.29
N GLU A 411 -12.17 19.34 1.44
CA GLU A 411 -13.18 19.40 0.38
C GLU A 411 -14.48 19.69 1.10
N GLU A 412 -14.92 20.97 1.05
CA GLU A 412 -16.30 21.28 1.34
C GLU A 412 -17.06 20.33 0.45
N ASP A 413 -17.87 19.45 1.07
CA ASP A 413 -18.67 18.50 0.34
C ASP A 413 -18.91 19.04 -1.05
N SER A 414 -18.00 18.80 -1.97
CA SER A 414 -18.28 18.82 -3.37
C SER A 414 -19.17 17.60 -3.54
N ALA A 415 -20.34 17.69 -2.85
CA ALA A 415 -21.42 16.77 -2.91
C ALA A 415 -22.07 16.85 -4.28
N GLY A 416 -21.19 16.74 -5.26
CA GLY A 416 -21.52 16.08 -6.48
C GLY A 416 -22.00 14.68 -6.09
N PRO A 417 -22.82 14.04 -6.89
CA PRO A 417 -23.22 12.67 -6.63
C PRO A 417 -21.94 11.87 -6.35
N ILE A 418 -21.85 11.26 -5.15
CA ILE A 418 -20.77 10.34 -4.76
C ILE A 418 -20.40 9.55 -6.00
N GLU A 419 -19.11 9.42 -6.29
CA GLU A 419 -18.64 8.64 -7.43
C GLU A 419 -18.99 7.17 -7.21
N ARG A 420 -20.25 6.84 -7.45
CA ARG A 420 -20.91 5.57 -7.09
C ARG A 420 -20.22 4.34 -7.65
N ARG A 421 -19.25 4.54 -8.54
CA ARG A 421 -18.55 3.50 -9.27
C ARG A 421 -17.04 3.62 -9.20
N ALA A 422 -16.53 4.45 -8.27
CA ALA A 422 -15.09 4.61 -8.11
C ALA A 422 -14.41 3.24 -7.95
N PRO A 423 -13.31 2.98 -8.68
CA PRO A 423 -12.74 1.62 -8.78
C PRO A 423 -12.29 1.07 -7.44
N ASP A 424 -11.89 1.94 -6.51
CA ASP A 424 -11.40 1.54 -5.20
C ASP A 424 -12.53 1.04 -4.30
N GLY A 425 -13.68 1.70 -4.29
CA GLY A 425 -14.87 1.23 -3.59
C GLY A 425 -15.36 -0.09 -4.16
N VAL A 426 -15.51 -0.18 -5.48
CA VAL A 426 -15.94 -1.40 -6.17
C VAL A 426 -15.02 -2.57 -5.85
N SER A 427 -13.74 -2.42 -6.13
CA SER A 427 -12.78 -3.52 -6.02
C SER A 427 -12.52 -3.92 -4.56
N SER A 428 -12.57 -2.97 -3.60
CA SER A 428 -12.45 -3.26 -2.17
C SER A 428 -13.68 -4.00 -1.63
N LEU A 429 -14.88 -3.50 -1.93
CA LEU A 429 -16.14 -4.10 -1.52
C LEU A 429 -16.27 -5.54 -2.04
N CYS A 430 -15.82 -5.78 -3.28
CA CYS A 430 -15.86 -7.09 -3.92
C CYS A 430 -14.67 -8.00 -3.53
N GLY A 431 -13.70 -7.52 -2.76
CA GLY A 431 -12.54 -8.32 -2.33
C GLY A 431 -11.53 -8.62 -3.44
N LEU A 432 -11.51 -7.81 -4.50
CA LEU A 432 -10.71 -8.02 -5.70
C LEU A 432 -9.27 -7.56 -5.52
N PRO A 433 -8.28 -8.23 -6.17
CA PRO A 433 -6.93 -7.74 -6.26
C PRO A 433 -6.85 -6.53 -7.19
N ALA A 434 -5.99 -5.58 -6.84
CA ALA A 434 -5.70 -4.45 -7.69
C ALA A 434 -4.22 -4.02 -7.54
N ILE A 435 -3.65 -3.47 -8.61
CA ILE A 435 -2.32 -2.88 -8.61
C ILE A 435 -2.37 -1.52 -9.28
N SER A 436 -1.73 -0.52 -8.68
CA SER A 436 -1.51 0.78 -9.31
C SER A 436 -0.03 0.95 -9.63
N VAL A 437 0.28 1.53 -10.80
CA VAL A 437 1.64 1.81 -11.26
C VAL A 437 1.71 3.18 -11.93
N PRO A 438 2.85 3.90 -11.87
CA PRO A 438 2.95 5.23 -12.46
C PRO A 438 2.87 5.18 -13.99
N CYS A 439 2.11 6.10 -14.60
CA CYS A 439 1.90 6.18 -16.05
C CYS A 439 2.10 7.57 -16.65
N GLY A 440 2.37 8.58 -15.84
CA GLY A 440 2.53 9.95 -16.32
C GLY A 440 2.81 10.95 -15.20
N LEU A 441 2.93 12.23 -15.59
CA LEU A 441 3.05 13.37 -14.67
C LEU A 441 2.06 14.46 -15.03
N SER A 442 1.52 15.15 -14.03
CA SER A 442 0.74 16.37 -14.17
C SER A 442 1.62 17.53 -14.64
N LYS A 443 1.00 18.69 -14.90
CA LYS A 443 1.73 19.96 -15.20
C LYS A 443 2.64 20.37 -14.04
N GLU A 444 2.25 20.09 -12.81
CA GLU A 444 2.98 20.37 -11.57
C GLU A 444 4.07 19.33 -11.30
N LYS A 445 4.32 18.38 -12.22
CA LYS A 445 5.28 17.29 -12.09
C LYS A 445 4.93 16.28 -10.99
N LEU A 446 3.65 16.17 -10.67
CA LEU A 446 3.12 15.16 -9.74
C LEU A 446 2.70 13.90 -10.50
N PRO A 447 2.92 12.69 -9.95
CA PRO A 447 2.62 11.45 -10.63
C PRO A 447 1.13 11.23 -10.90
N PHE A 448 0.88 10.51 -12.00
CA PHE A 448 -0.38 9.85 -12.32
C PHE A 448 -0.18 8.33 -12.31
N GLY A 449 -1.16 7.60 -11.80
CA GLY A 449 -1.18 6.14 -11.82
C GLY A 449 -2.21 5.57 -12.79
N VAL A 450 -1.89 4.41 -13.38
CA VAL A 450 -2.86 3.51 -14.00
C VAL A 450 -3.09 2.33 -13.07
N GLN A 451 -4.36 1.96 -12.88
CA GLN A 451 -4.78 0.87 -11.99
C GLN A 451 -5.33 -0.29 -12.82
N PHE A 452 -4.91 -1.49 -12.45
CA PHE A 452 -5.43 -2.75 -12.97
C PHE A 452 -6.14 -3.50 -11.86
N VAL A 453 -7.40 -3.89 -12.09
CA VAL A 453 -8.23 -4.67 -11.17
C VAL A 453 -8.44 -6.05 -11.76
N GLY A 454 -8.19 -7.10 -11.01
CA GLY A 454 -8.34 -8.49 -11.42
C GLY A 454 -9.55 -9.18 -10.79
N ARG A 455 -9.87 -10.36 -11.28
CA ARG A 455 -10.85 -11.25 -10.66
C ARG A 455 -10.38 -11.67 -9.25
N ALA A 456 -11.30 -11.93 -8.36
CA ALA A 456 -11.00 -12.48 -7.04
C ALA A 456 -10.09 -13.72 -7.16
N LEU A 457 -9.01 -13.74 -6.40
CA LEU A 457 -7.97 -14.76 -6.34
C LEU A 457 -7.02 -14.83 -7.56
N ASP A 458 -7.22 -14.01 -8.59
CA ASP A 458 -6.30 -13.90 -9.73
C ASP A 458 -5.33 -12.72 -9.57
N ASP A 459 -4.56 -12.77 -8.50
CA ASP A 459 -3.52 -11.78 -8.20
C ASP A 459 -2.41 -11.75 -9.28
N HIS A 460 -2.21 -12.85 -10.00
CA HIS A 460 -1.24 -12.92 -11.08
C HIS A 460 -1.60 -12.04 -12.27
N ALA A 461 -2.88 -11.97 -12.64
CA ALA A 461 -3.32 -11.21 -13.80
C ALA A 461 -3.01 -9.71 -13.67
N VAL A 462 -3.24 -9.11 -12.48
CA VAL A 462 -2.94 -7.69 -12.25
C VAL A 462 -1.44 -7.41 -12.29
N ILE A 463 -0.62 -8.30 -11.73
CA ILE A 463 0.83 -8.17 -11.79
C ILE A 463 1.33 -8.33 -13.23
N ALA A 464 0.77 -9.27 -14.00
CA ALA A 464 1.13 -9.49 -15.40
C ALA A 464 0.87 -8.25 -16.27
N ALA A 465 -0.31 -7.62 -16.12
CA ALA A 465 -0.65 -6.38 -16.82
C ALA A 465 0.30 -5.23 -16.47
N ALA A 466 0.54 -5.01 -15.17
CA ALA A 466 1.45 -3.96 -14.70
C ALA A 466 2.91 -4.20 -15.14
N ARG A 467 3.41 -5.44 -15.09
CA ARG A 467 4.74 -5.79 -15.58
C ARG A 467 4.89 -5.62 -17.08
N LEU A 468 3.89 -6.05 -17.86
CA LEU A 468 3.90 -5.84 -19.31
C LEU A 468 4.02 -4.36 -19.65
N PHE A 469 3.27 -3.49 -18.94
CA PHE A 469 3.39 -2.04 -19.09
C PHE A 469 4.79 -1.54 -18.70
N GLN A 470 5.30 -1.93 -17.52
CA GLN A 470 6.59 -1.46 -17.02
C GLN A 470 7.81 -1.98 -17.83
N SER A 471 7.70 -3.13 -18.49
CA SER A 471 8.76 -3.63 -19.37
C SER A 471 8.90 -2.80 -20.65
N HIS A 472 7.92 -1.95 -20.97
CA HIS A 472 7.88 -1.11 -22.17
C HIS A 472 7.70 0.39 -21.86
N SER A 473 7.92 0.79 -20.59
CA SER A 473 7.86 2.19 -20.14
C SER A 473 8.86 2.43 -19.02
N ASP A 474 9.25 3.70 -18.81
CA ASP A 474 10.24 4.07 -17.79
C ASP A 474 9.65 4.90 -16.63
N TRP A 475 8.32 5.03 -16.54
CA TRP A 475 7.68 5.82 -15.50
C TRP A 475 8.07 5.38 -14.08
N HIS A 476 8.18 4.07 -13.83
CA HIS A 476 8.60 3.50 -12.55
C HIS A 476 10.09 3.73 -12.21
N LYS A 477 10.90 4.18 -13.17
CA LYS A 477 12.32 4.52 -12.98
C LYS A 477 12.53 5.98 -12.60
N MET A 478 11.51 6.81 -12.77
CA MET A 478 11.60 8.22 -12.40
C MET A 478 11.79 8.38 -10.88
N ARG A 479 12.51 9.41 -10.51
CA ARG A 479 12.85 9.71 -9.11
C ARG A 479 12.30 11.09 -8.73
N PRO A 480 11.74 11.24 -7.53
CA PRO A 480 11.36 12.55 -7.03
C PRO A 480 12.59 13.43 -6.80
N PRO A 481 12.47 14.77 -6.94
CA PRO A 481 13.58 15.72 -6.80
C PRO A 481 13.90 16.00 -5.31
N ILE A 482 13.86 15.00 -4.45
CA ILE A 482 14.14 15.13 -3.02
C ILE A 482 15.60 14.73 -2.72
N SER A 483 16.31 15.58 -2.01
CA SER A 483 17.70 15.39 -1.62
C SER A 483 17.93 15.78 -0.16
#